data_284eed26b60d0f0315457b41f332f1dd
#
_entry.id   284eed26b60d0f0315457b41f332f1dd
#
_cell.length_a   1.000
_cell.length_b   1.000
_cell.length_c   1.000
_cell.angle_alpha   90.00
_cell.angle_beta   90.00
_cell.angle_gamma   90.00
#
_symmetry.space_group_name_H-M   'P 1'
#
loop_
_entity.id
_entity.type
_entity.pdbx_description
1 polymer ?
#
loop_
_entity_poly.entity_id
_entity_poly.type
_entity_poly.pdbx_seq_one_letter_code
_entity_poly.pdbx_strand_id
1 'polypeptide(L)'
;MAAFLKLFHRDPDAPGPRMDNNPYMKALVAFVGVVLYCCLACTVCSSAGQCVNKIVWILLDFLTLVLFCNVFRLNTLLNLRSLSLIVSMLLLQGALMVGVLWLQGHVPGYEYPAQALLWLPYMLAPTAVSVMVGQRLGLLTALCASVLGGALFSEPTLVYIYTVVSFAVGIFSAMLSRRVHKREQVLRAGWLVGIVAFVCIFCLAALQQYVDTRGNMALASVHGGHFFLVALAVELGVTVAVNFVLSVFVGGVEPALERLFSITTPITWLEWADMNHPLLRKLQMAASGTFHHSLVVQRLAEAGAEAVDADVSRAGVCALYHDIGKIGNPQYFAENIRDQANSPHAELTPEASARIITAHVTDGVALAREYGLNRRIVDVIREHHGTSTVYFFYRKALDQYKAEKEKFDEGQIDTCPDEVDASIFSYKGPIPQTRESGIVSLADAVESATRSLANPTEDDIRDMIAGIFKGRILDGSLRDCNLTLGEIEKLKETFFVNIVTMHHNRIAYPKKEQDAAEQLMERRKTAP
;
A
#
# COMPACT_ATOMS: atom_id res chain seq x y z
N MET A 1 -5.66 15.61 21.55
CA MET A 1 -5.30 14.25 21.12
C MET A 1 -6.53 13.37 20.86
N ALA A 2 -7.46 13.18 21.80
CA ALA A 2 -8.68 12.37 21.57
C ALA A 2 -9.60 12.91 20.45
N ALA A 3 -9.76 14.23 20.31
CA ALA A 3 -10.51 14.84 19.21
C ALA A 3 -9.80 14.69 17.85
N PHE A 4 -8.47 14.71 17.84
CA PHE A 4 -7.64 14.47 16.65
C PHE A 4 -7.74 13.00 16.20
N LEU A 5 -7.70 12.06 17.14
CA LEU A 5 -7.90 10.63 16.88
C LEU A 5 -9.31 10.31 16.36
N LYS A 6 -10.35 11.01 16.85
CA LYS A 6 -11.72 10.88 16.32
C LYS A 6 -11.87 11.35 14.87
N LEU A 7 -11.03 12.28 14.39
CA LEU A 7 -11.01 12.72 12.99
C LEU A 7 -10.56 11.60 12.02
N PHE A 8 -9.74 10.66 12.50
CA PHE A 8 -9.25 9.52 11.72
C PHE A 8 -10.06 8.23 11.93
N HIS A 9 -10.84 8.17 13.04
CA HIS A 9 -11.73 7.03 13.37
C HIS A 9 -13.18 7.40 13.05
N ARG A 10 -13.49 7.54 11.77
CA ARG A 10 -14.87 7.69 11.33
C ARG A 10 -15.49 6.32 11.10
N ASP A 11 -16.80 6.20 11.42
CA ASP A 11 -17.62 5.05 11.11
C ASP A 11 -17.38 4.57 9.67
N PRO A 12 -16.97 3.32 9.45
CA PRO A 12 -16.67 2.79 8.14
C PRO A 12 -17.84 2.86 7.16
N ASP A 13 -19.07 2.99 7.66
CA ASP A 13 -20.30 2.93 6.86
C ASP A 13 -20.91 4.32 6.53
N ALA A 14 -20.29 5.42 7.00
CA ALA A 14 -20.80 6.76 6.73
C ALA A 14 -20.38 7.28 5.33
N PRO A 15 -21.30 7.53 4.40
CA PRO A 15 -21.00 8.22 3.15
C PRO A 15 -20.69 9.69 3.43
N GLY A 16 -19.50 10.15 3.06
CA GLY A 16 -19.13 11.56 3.20
C GLY A 16 -17.88 11.90 2.41
N PRO A 17 -17.67 13.17 2.05
CA PRO A 17 -16.53 13.60 1.27
C PRO A 17 -15.24 13.14 1.96
N ARG A 18 -14.35 12.51 1.19
CA ARG A 18 -13.06 12.02 1.69
C ARG A 18 -12.26 13.20 2.23
N MET A 19 -12.18 13.34 3.57
CA MET A 19 -11.39 14.39 4.23
C MET A 19 -9.89 14.32 3.86
N ASP A 20 -9.42 13.18 3.37
CA ASP A 20 -8.02 12.95 2.99
C ASP A 20 -7.48 13.95 1.96
N ASN A 21 -8.34 14.54 1.12
CA ASN A 21 -7.94 15.50 0.09
C ASN A 21 -8.44 16.93 0.34
N ASN A 22 -9.01 17.21 1.51
CA ASN A 22 -9.48 18.55 1.84
C ASN A 22 -8.29 19.54 1.93
N PRO A 23 -8.19 20.58 1.08
CA PRO A 23 -7.06 21.49 1.05
C PRO A 23 -6.95 22.32 2.34
N TYR A 24 -8.06 22.67 2.97
CA TYR A 24 -8.06 23.43 4.22
C TYR A 24 -7.50 22.61 5.39
N MET A 25 -7.81 21.33 5.45
CA MET A 25 -7.26 20.44 6.48
C MET A 25 -5.76 20.19 6.27
N LYS A 26 -5.31 20.04 5.02
CA LYS A 26 -3.87 19.95 4.71
C LYS A 26 -3.13 21.23 5.12
N ALA A 27 -3.68 22.39 4.80
CA ALA A 27 -3.11 23.68 5.19
C ALA A 27 -3.05 23.86 6.71
N LEU A 28 -4.10 23.43 7.43
CA LEU A 28 -4.13 23.47 8.89
C LEU A 28 -3.04 22.57 9.52
N VAL A 29 -2.90 21.33 9.05
CA VAL A 29 -1.86 20.40 9.55
C VAL A 29 -0.46 20.96 9.29
N ALA A 30 -0.22 21.48 8.09
CA ALA A 30 1.05 22.10 7.75
C ALA A 30 1.34 23.33 8.64
N PHE A 31 0.35 24.21 8.82
CA PHE A 31 0.48 25.41 9.67
C PHE A 31 0.78 25.03 11.12
N VAL A 32 0.01 24.11 11.71
CA VAL A 32 0.25 23.62 13.08
C VAL A 32 1.65 23.01 13.20
N GLY A 33 2.10 22.24 12.20
CA GLY A 33 3.45 21.68 12.16
C GLY A 33 4.54 22.77 12.18
N VAL A 34 4.40 23.80 11.37
CA VAL A 34 5.33 24.95 11.34
C VAL A 34 5.35 25.67 12.69
N VAL A 35 4.19 25.96 13.27
CA VAL A 35 4.13 26.63 14.58
C VAL A 35 4.82 25.80 15.66
N LEU A 36 4.55 24.49 15.71
CA LEU A 36 5.19 23.59 16.68
C LEU A 36 6.71 23.52 16.45
N TYR A 37 7.16 23.51 15.21
CA TYR A 37 8.61 23.50 14.91
C TYR A 37 9.28 24.82 15.27
N CYS A 38 8.62 25.96 15.06
CA CYS A 38 9.09 27.27 15.53
C CYS A 38 9.20 27.30 17.06
N CYS A 39 8.20 26.79 17.78
CA CYS A 39 8.26 26.68 19.24
C CYS A 39 9.46 25.82 19.67
N LEU A 40 9.67 24.68 19.00
CA LEU A 40 10.80 23.80 19.29
C LEU A 40 12.14 24.50 19.03
N ALA A 41 12.28 25.24 17.93
CA ALA A 41 13.49 25.99 17.61
C ALA A 41 13.77 27.11 18.64
N CYS A 42 12.73 27.73 19.20
CA CYS A 42 12.89 28.75 20.22
C CYS A 42 13.43 28.20 21.54
N THR A 43 13.25 26.90 21.85
CA THR A 43 13.80 26.30 23.09
C THR A 43 15.32 26.24 23.13
N VAL A 44 16.00 26.31 21.96
CA VAL A 44 17.46 26.33 21.85
C VAL A 44 18.03 27.72 21.56
N CYS A 45 17.25 28.77 21.74
CA CYS A 45 17.68 30.14 21.57
C CYS A 45 18.19 30.75 22.87
N SER A 46 19.33 31.45 22.80
CA SER A 46 19.89 32.22 23.92
C SER A 46 19.41 33.68 23.96
N SER A 47 18.83 34.18 22.85
CA SER A 47 18.34 35.57 22.75
C SER A 47 17.11 35.67 21.85
N ALA A 48 16.34 36.74 22.03
CA ALA A 48 15.15 37.04 21.21
C ALA A 48 15.53 37.23 19.71
N GLY A 49 16.66 37.83 19.42
CA GLY A 49 17.17 38.02 18.06
C GLY A 49 17.46 36.69 17.35
N GLN A 50 18.02 35.72 18.07
CA GLN A 50 18.20 34.36 17.53
C GLN A 50 16.88 33.66 17.26
N CYS A 51 15.91 33.79 18.16
CA CYS A 51 14.57 33.23 17.93
C CYS A 51 13.92 33.80 16.66
N VAL A 52 13.94 35.10 16.49
CA VAL A 52 13.38 35.76 15.30
C VAL A 52 14.07 35.26 14.03
N ASN A 53 15.40 35.20 14.03
CA ASN A 53 16.16 34.72 12.88
C ASN A 53 15.81 33.26 12.54
N LYS A 54 15.73 32.36 13.50
CA LYS A 54 15.33 30.95 13.29
C LYS A 54 13.93 30.83 12.75
N ILE A 55 12.98 31.59 13.30
CA ILE A 55 11.58 31.62 12.82
C ILE A 55 11.52 32.07 11.36
N VAL A 56 12.26 33.13 10.99
CA VAL A 56 12.30 33.61 9.58
C VAL A 56 12.85 32.53 8.65
N TRP A 57 13.92 31.85 9.01
CA TRP A 57 14.46 30.75 8.22
C TRP A 57 13.45 29.61 8.06
N ILE A 58 12.80 29.15 9.14
CA ILE A 58 11.80 28.08 9.10
C ILE A 58 10.61 28.46 8.19
N LEU A 59 10.15 29.72 8.24
CA LEU A 59 9.07 30.21 7.38
C LEU A 59 9.50 30.27 5.92
N LEU A 60 10.73 30.69 5.64
CA LEU A 60 11.28 30.72 4.28
C LEU A 60 11.41 29.32 3.70
N ASP A 61 11.89 28.36 4.49
CA ASP A 61 11.99 26.95 4.12
C ASP A 61 10.62 26.35 3.82
N PHE A 62 9.64 26.66 4.67
CA PHE A 62 8.26 26.21 4.44
C PHE A 62 7.70 26.79 3.13
N LEU A 63 7.94 28.07 2.85
CA LEU A 63 7.52 28.70 1.61
C LEU A 63 8.18 28.04 0.38
N THR A 64 9.50 27.81 0.43
CA THR A 64 10.21 27.13 -0.66
C THR A 64 9.73 25.69 -0.86
N LEU A 65 9.41 24.97 0.22
CA LEU A 65 8.82 23.65 0.16
C LEU A 65 7.44 23.64 -0.51
N VAL A 66 6.57 24.58 -0.15
CA VAL A 66 5.23 24.73 -0.79
C VAL A 66 5.39 25.00 -2.28
N LEU A 67 6.30 25.90 -2.66
CA LEU A 67 6.59 26.19 -4.07
C LEU A 67 7.12 24.93 -4.79
N PHE A 68 8.05 24.21 -4.19
CA PHE A 68 8.60 22.97 -4.74
C PHE A 68 7.52 21.92 -4.95
N CYS A 69 6.66 21.68 -3.94
CA CYS A 69 5.54 20.75 -4.07
C CYS A 69 4.56 21.12 -5.19
N ASN A 70 4.31 22.42 -5.41
CA ASN A 70 3.44 22.88 -6.49
C ASN A 70 4.09 22.72 -7.86
N VAL A 71 5.37 23.09 -8.02
CA VAL A 71 6.11 22.99 -9.29
C VAL A 71 6.23 21.52 -9.73
N PHE A 72 6.55 20.62 -8.82
CA PHE A 72 6.72 19.19 -9.13
C PHE A 72 5.42 18.38 -9.02
N ARG A 73 4.27 19.04 -8.83
CA ARG A 73 2.94 18.43 -8.71
C ARG A 73 2.86 17.33 -7.64
N LEU A 74 3.70 17.40 -6.60
CA LEU A 74 3.70 16.45 -5.48
C LEU A 74 2.43 16.52 -4.63
N ASN A 75 1.64 17.58 -4.77
CA ASN A 75 0.35 17.75 -4.09
C ASN A 75 -0.63 16.60 -4.34
N THR A 76 -0.52 15.92 -5.48
CA THR A 76 -1.34 14.74 -5.81
C THR A 76 -0.97 13.52 -4.96
N LEU A 77 0.29 13.43 -4.49
CA LEU A 77 0.80 12.37 -3.62
C LEU A 77 0.57 12.67 -2.13
N LEU A 78 0.44 13.97 -1.78
CA LEU A 78 0.24 14.44 -0.41
C LEU A 78 -1.24 14.40 -0.05
N ASN A 79 -1.72 13.26 0.43
CA ASN A 79 -2.99 13.18 1.15
C ASN A 79 -2.82 13.63 2.62
N LEU A 80 -3.92 13.86 3.33
CA LEU A 80 -3.89 14.33 4.73
C LEU A 80 -3.10 13.40 5.64
N ARG A 81 -3.18 12.09 5.44
CA ARG A 81 -2.51 11.06 6.25
C ARG A 81 -1.00 11.10 6.04
N SER A 82 -0.56 11.12 4.78
CA SER A 82 0.87 11.22 4.44
C SER A 82 1.48 12.53 4.96
N LEU A 83 0.75 13.65 4.82
CA LEU A 83 1.20 14.94 5.34
C LEU A 83 1.31 14.93 6.86
N SER A 84 0.31 14.38 7.56
CA SER A 84 0.33 14.26 9.02
C SER A 84 1.49 13.39 9.51
N LEU A 85 1.78 12.29 8.81
CA LEU A 85 2.92 11.44 9.10
C LEU A 85 4.24 12.20 8.92
N ILE A 86 4.43 12.90 7.78
CA ILE A 86 5.65 13.67 7.50
C ILE A 86 5.87 14.72 8.59
N VAL A 87 4.85 15.52 8.89
CA VAL A 87 4.92 16.56 9.93
C VAL A 87 5.27 15.95 11.30
N SER A 88 4.62 14.85 11.68
CA SER A 88 4.88 14.19 12.95
C SER A 88 6.30 13.63 13.05
N MET A 89 6.82 13.04 11.96
CA MET A 89 8.18 12.50 11.93
C MET A 89 9.24 13.62 11.95
N LEU A 90 9.02 14.73 11.26
CA LEU A 90 9.89 15.90 11.31
C LEU A 90 9.92 16.54 12.71
N LEU A 91 8.77 16.66 13.37
CA LEU A 91 8.68 17.14 14.74
C LEU A 91 9.38 16.20 15.72
N LEU A 92 9.22 14.89 15.58
CA LEU A 92 9.89 13.89 16.42
C LEU A 92 11.41 13.97 16.22
N GLN A 93 11.88 14.03 14.97
CA GLN A 93 13.31 14.18 14.66
C GLN A 93 13.87 15.47 15.26
N GLY A 94 13.17 16.60 15.09
CA GLY A 94 13.57 17.88 15.66
C GLY A 94 13.62 17.87 17.21
N ALA A 95 12.64 17.24 17.84
CA ALA A 95 12.58 17.09 19.30
C ALA A 95 13.75 16.25 19.84
N LEU A 96 14.11 15.16 19.16
CA LEU A 96 15.29 14.36 19.52
C LEU A 96 16.58 15.16 19.33
N MET A 97 16.68 15.96 18.26
CA MET A 97 17.83 16.85 18.07
C MET A 97 17.96 17.88 19.20
N VAL A 98 16.87 18.54 19.56
CA VAL A 98 16.84 19.46 20.71
C VAL A 98 17.26 18.75 22.00
N GLY A 99 16.79 17.52 22.22
CA GLY A 99 17.19 16.69 23.34
C GLY A 99 18.71 16.42 23.38
N VAL A 100 19.30 16.06 22.22
CA VAL A 100 20.76 15.85 22.12
C VAL A 100 21.53 17.14 22.40
N LEU A 101 21.11 18.27 21.84
CA LEU A 101 21.75 19.58 22.06
C LEU A 101 21.60 20.03 23.53
N TRP A 102 20.46 19.76 24.17
CA TRP A 102 20.25 20.04 25.58
C TRP A 102 21.17 19.20 26.48
N LEU A 103 21.26 17.88 26.20
CA LEU A 103 22.15 16.98 26.94
C LEU A 103 23.60 17.43 26.84
N GLN A 104 24.05 17.84 25.65
CA GLN A 104 25.41 18.35 25.43
C GLN A 104 25.72 19.55 26.31
N GLY A 105 24.77 20.49 26.48
CA GLY A 105 24.96 21.66 27.33
C GLY A 105 24.97 21.38 28.85
N HIS A 106 24.56 20.18 29.29
CA HIS A 106 24.36 19.85 30.70
C HIS A 106 25.25 18.70 31.22
N VAL A 107 25.90 17.94 30.31
CA VAL A 107 26.73 16.79 30.70
C VAL A 107 28.23 17.22 30.66
N PRO A 108 28.95 17.22 31.81
CA PRO A 108 30.35 17.53 31.85
C PRO A 108 31.16 16.58 30.96
N GLY A 109 32.10 17.12 30.18
CA GLY A 109 32.93 16.35 29.23
C GLY A 109 32.39 16.26 27.79
N TYR A 110 31.19 16.80 27.51
CA TYR A 110 30.62 16.91 26.16
C TYR A 110 30.69 18.38 25.64
N GLU A 111 31.78 19.04 25.86
CA GLU A 111 31.92 20.48 25.55
C GLU A 111 32.15 20.80 24.05
N TYR A 112 32.37 19.79 23.21
CA TYR A 112 32.65 20.00 21.79
C TYR A 112 31.38 19.90 20.93
N PRO A 113 30.93 21.01 20.31
CA PRO A 113 29.73 21.03 19.47
C PRO A 113 29.78 20.03 18.31
N ALA A 114 30.96 19.73 17.77
CA ALA A 114 31.12 18.77 16.70
C ALA A 114 30.75 17.32 17.10
N GLN A 115 30.89 16.95 18.37
CA GLN A 115 30.52 15.61 18.86
C GLN A 115 29.01 15.40 18.85
N ALA A 116 28.20 16.46 19.01
CA ALA A 116 26.75 16.35 18.90
C ALA A 116 26.32 15.79 17.55
N LEU A 117 27.02 16.12 16.47
CA LEU A 117 26.70 15.63 15.12
C LEU A 117 26.68 14.10 15.03
N LEU A 118 27.47 13.38 15.85
CA LEU A 118 27.56 11.93 15.84
C LEU A 118 26.30 11.25 16.42
N TRP A 119 25.55 11.98 17.26
CA TRP A 119 24.37 11.48 17.98
C TRP A 119 23.04 11.85 17.33
N LEU A 120 23.07 12.61 16.22
CA LEU A 120 21.86 13.14 15.62
C LEU A 120 21.07 12.08 14.81
N PRO A 121 19.75 12.13 14.85
CA PRO A 121 18.86 11.14 14.22
C PRO A 121 18.63 11.42 12.72
N TYR A 122 19.68 11.41 11.91
CA TYR A 122 19.62 11.81 10.49
C TYR A 122 18.60 11.03 9.66
N MET A 123 18.46 9.73 9.91
CA MET A 123 17.65 8.83 9.09
C MET A 123 16.18 8.71 9.51
N LEU A 124 15.83 9.19 10.71
CA LEU A 124 14.54 8.85 11.34
C LEU A 124 13.31 9.19 10.46
N ALA A 125 13.15 10.47 10.14
CA ALA A 125 11.99 10.91 9.36
C ALA A 125 12.04 10.44 7.89
N PRO A 126 13.17 10.55 7.15
CA PRO A 126 13.25 10.06 5.77
C PRO A 126 12.99 8.57 5.63
N THR A 127 13.54 7.74 6.54
CA THR A 127 13.34 6.29 6.52
C THR A 127 11.89 5.93 6.83
N ALA A 128 11.33 6.45 7.93
CA ALA A 128 9.96 6.15 8.33
C ALA A 128 8.95 6.52 7.24
N VAL A 129 9.09 7.71 6.63
CA VAL A 129 8.20 8.13 5.54
C VAL A 129 8.43 7.30 4.27
N SER A 130 9.68 6.97 3.93
CA SER A 130 9.98 6.15 2.75
C SER A 130 9.40 4.76 2.85
N VAL A 131 9.50 4.11 4.01
CA VAL A 131 8.93 2.78 4.27
C VAL A 131 7.40 2.80 4.23
N MET A 132 6.78 3.82 4.85
CA MET A 132 5.32 3.87 5.02
C MET A 132 4.56 4.41 3.80
N VAL A 133 5.13 5.38 3.08
CA VAL A 133 4.38 6.09 2.02
C VAL A 133 5.09 6.01 0.67
N GLY A 134 6.38 5.70 0.68
CA GLY A 134 7.17 5.51 -0.53
C GLY A 134 8.31 6.50 -0.71
N GLN A 135 9.24 6.13 -1.59
CA GLN A 135 10.50 6.81 -1.79
C GLN A 135 10.37 8.30 -2.15
N ARG A 136 9.41 8.67 -3.00
CA ARG A 136 9.23 10.07 -3.46
C ARG A 136 8.99 11.02 -2.29
N LEU A 137 8.10 10.62 -1.37
CA LEU A 137 7.83 11.40 -0.16
C LEU A 137 8.95 11.28 0.88
N GLY A 138 9.65 10.15 0.94
CA GLY A 138 10.87 10.00 1.75
C GLY A 138 11.98 10.96 1.33
N LEU A 139 12.23 11.14 0.03
CA LEU A 139 13.20 12.13 -0.49
C LEU A 139 12.80 13.57 -0.18
N LEU A 140 11.50 13.89 -0.31
CA LEU A 140 10.98 15.19 0.10
C LEU A 140 11.21 15.42 1.59
N THR A 141 10.94 14.42 2.42
CA THR A 141 11.17 14.48 3.87
C THR A 141 12.65 14.64 4.21
N ALA A 142 13.56 14.02 3.44
CA ALA A 142 15.01 14.20 3.61
C ALA A 142 15.42 15.65 3.38
N LEU A 143 14.88 16.29 2.33
CA LEU A 143 15.11 17.71 2.07
C LEU A 143 14.60 18.58 3.24
N CYS A 144 13.36 18.37 3.68
CA CYS A 144 12.76 19.09 4.80
C CYS A 144 13.58 18.90 6.08
N ALA A 145 13.93 17.65 6.41
CA ALA A 145 14.69 17.33 7.64
C ALA A 145 16.07 17.98 7.65
N SER A 146 16.73 18.08 6.49
CA SER A 146 18.07 18.70 6.40
C SER A 146 18.00 20.21 6.65
N VAL A 147 17.06 20.90 6.03
CA VAL A 147 16.96 22.37 6.15
C VAL A 147 16.39 22.78 7.51
N LEU A 148 15.26 22.17 7.92
CA LEU A 148 14.63 22.45 9.22
C LEU A 148 15.54 22.09 10.40
N GLY A 149 16.25 20.95 10.32
CA GLY A 149 17.20 20.56 11.35
C GLY A 149 18.42 21.50 11.40
N GLY A 150 18.90 21.97 10.26
CA GLY A 150 19.94 23.01 10.20
C GLY A 150 19.56 24.27 10.94
N ALA A 151 18.30 24.70 10.85
CA ALA A 151 17.80 25.89 11.53
C ALA A 151 17.83 25.81 13.07
N LEU A 152 17.99 24.61 13.66
CA LEU A 152 18.13 24.44 15.11
C LEU A 152 19.50 24.87 15.63
N PHE A 153 20.53 24.89 14.80
CA PHE A 153 21.88 25.33 15.17
C PHE A 153 21.97 26.85 15.11
N SER A 154 22.87 27.40 15.93
CA SER A 154 23.17 28.84 15.95
C SER A 154 24.51 29.17 15.28
N GLU A 155 25.41 28.21 15.21
CA GLU A 155 26.73 28.36 14.61
C GLU A 155 26.68 28.03 13.12
N PRO A 156 27.07 28.95 12.22
CA PRO A 156 26.99 28.77 10.75
C PRO A 156 27.66 27.50 10.24
N THR A 157 28.80 27.14 10.83
CA THR A 157 29.55 25.93 10.47
C THR A 157 28.75 24.67 10.74
N LEU A 158 28.11 24.56 11.91
CA LEU A 158 27.28 23.42 12.28
C LEU A 158 26.00 23.34 11.43
N VAL A 159 25.41 24.50 11.10
CA VAL A 159 24.30 24.58 10.16
C VAL A 159 24.69 23.95 8.82
N TYR A 160 25.82 24.35 8.28
CA TYR A 160 26.30 23.83 6.99
C TYR A 160 26.59 22.33 7.04
N ILE A 161 27.41 21.88 8.02
CA ILE A 161 27.76 20.45 8.15
C ILE A 161 26.52 19.61 8.32
N TYR A 162 25.64 19.99 9.26
CA TYR A 162 24.39 19.25 9.50
C TYR A 162 23.54 19.15 8.23
N THR A 163 23.30 20.28 7.56
CA THR A 163 22.42 20.32 6.38
C THR A 163 22.94 19.40 5.27
N VAL A 164 24.25 19.45 4.98
CA VAL A 164 24.85 18.59 3.94
C VAL A 164 24.82 17.12 4.33
N VAL A 165 25.21 16.79 5.57
CA VAL A 165 25.19 15.40 6.07
C VAL A 165 23.76 14.86 6.10
N SER A 166 22.82 15.60 6.68
CA SER A 166 21.43 15.19 6.81
C SER A 166 20.78 14.97 5.44
N PHE A 167 21.08 15.83 4.47
CA PHE A 167 20.59 15.67 3.11
C PHE A 167 21.15 14.42 2.44
N ALA A 168 22.46 14.22 2.47
CA ALA A 168 23.12 13.05 1.88
C ALA A 168 22.63 11.74 2.51
N VAL A 169 22.64 11.69 3.84
CA VAL A 169 22.19 10.53 4.63
C VAL A 169 20.70 10.26 4.43
N GLY A 170 19.89 11.32 4.41
CA GLY A 170 18.44 11.23 4.18
C GLY A 170 18.09 10.67 2.80
N ILE A 171 18.77 11.14 1.73
CA ILE A 171 18.61 10.58 0.38
C ILE A 171 19.02 9.11 0.37
N PHE A 172 20.18 8.79 0.93
CA PHE A 172 20.69 7.42 0.94
C PHE A 172 19.75 6.48 1.70
N SER A 173 19.22 6.90 2.85
CA SER A 173 18.26 6.12 3.63
C SER A 173 16.94 5.92 2.89
N ALA A 174 16.42 6.96 2.22
CA ALA A 174 15.20 6.87 1.41
C ALA A 174 15.38 5.95 0.18
N MET A 175 16.59 5.91 -0.41
CA MET A 175 16.90 5.00 -1.52
C MET A 175 16.99 3.54 -1.05
N LEU A 176 17.63 3.27 0.07
CA LEU A 176 17.72 1.93 0.66
C LEU A 176 16.33 1.40 1.08
N SER A 177 15.44 2.29 1.47
CA SER A 177 14.08 1.97 1.92
C SER A 177 13.06 1.87 0.78
N ARG A 178 13.48 1.93 -0.49
CA ARG A 178 12.57 1.96 -1.66
C ARG A 178 11.74 0.68 -1.83
N ARG A 179 12.32 -0.49 -1.56
CA ARG A 179 11.71 -1.81 -1.76
C ARG A 179 11.86 -2.68 -0.51
N VAL A 180 11.38 -2.15 0.60
CA VAL A 180 11.40 -2.89 1.85
C VAL A 180 10.19 -3.82 1.87
N HIS A 181 10.48 -5.13 1.83
CA HIS A 181 9.48 -6.21 1.92
C HIS A 181 9.63 -7.01 3.22
N LYS A 182 10.73 -6.81 3.95
CA LYS A 182 11.01 -7.49 5.22
C LYS A 182 11.57 -6.49 6.22
N ARG A 183 11.15 -6.59 7.47
CA ARG A 183 11.65 -5.72 8.57
C ARG A 183 13.17 -5.77 8.73
N GLU A 184 13.79 -6.92 8.48
CA GLU A 184 15.24 -7.10 8.49
C GLU A 184 15.97 -6.12 7.52
N GLN A 185 15.33 -5.74 6.40
CA GLN A 185 15.92 -4.79 5.44
C GLN A 185 16.01 -3.38 6.01
N VAL A 186 15.05 -2.98 6.88
CA VAL A 186 15.12 -1.70 7.63
C VAL A 186 16.33 -1.71 8.57
N LEU A 187 16.57 -2.83 9.26
CA LEU A 187 17.72 -2.97 10.17
C LEU A 187 19.05 -2.89 9.42
N ARG A 188 19.15 -3.57 8.27
CA ARG A 188 20.34 -3.49 7.41
C ARG A 188 20.58 -2.06 6.89
N ALA A 189 19.51 -1.32 6.56
CA ALA A 189 19.62 0.06 6.17
C ALA A 189 20.24 0.91 7.28
N GLY A 190 19.91 0.69 8.56
CA GLY A 190 20.49 1.41 9.69
C GLY A 190 22.00 1.32 9.80
N TRP A 191 22.56 0.11 9.60
CA TRP A 191 24.03 -0.08 9.57
C TRP A 191 24.70 0.71 8.46
N LEU A 192 24.19 0.57 7.22
CA LEU A 192 24.76 1.24 6.05
C LEU A 192 24.64 2.76 6.15
N VAL A 193 23.49 3.24 6.62
CA VAL A 193 23.26 4.68 6.84
C VAL A 193 24.19 5.23 7.90
N GLY A 194 24.44 4.50 9.00
CA GLY A 194 25.40 4.89 10.03
C GLY A 194 26.82 5.04 9.50
N ILE A 195 27.27 4.11 8.66
CA ILE A 195 28.59 4.20 8.01
C ILE A 195 28.68 5.42 7.08
N VAL A 196 27.64 5.66 6.26
CA VAL A 196 27.60 6.82 5.35
C VAL A 196 27.56 8.12 6.14
N ALA A 197 26.77 8.20 7.22
CA ALA A 197 26.74 9.37 8.10
C ALA A 197 28.12 9.69 8.67
N PHE A 198 28.81 8.67 9.20
CA PHE A 198 30.14 8.82 9.72
C PHE A 198 31.13 9.31 8.65
N VAL A 199 31.17 8.70 7.46
CA VAL A 199 32.04 9.10 6.37
C VAL A 199 31.77 10.55 5.96
N CYS A 200 30.52 10.95 5.83
CA CYS A 200 30.16 12.33 5.50
C CYS A 200 30.64 13.32 6.58
N ILE A 201 30.39 13.03 7.86
CA ILE A 201 30.83 13.89 8.99
C ILE A 201 32.33 13.99 8.99
N PHE A 202 33.06 12.87 8.89
CA PHE A 202 34.50 12.81 8.90
C PHE A 202 35.12 13.61 7.74
N CYS A 203 34.62 13.43 6.50
CA CYS A 203 35.11 14.15 5.32
C CYS A 203 34.93 15.67 5.46
N LEU A 204 33.74 16.10 5.96
CA LEU A 204 33.47 17.53 6.13
C LEU A 204 34.29 18.14 7.26
N ALA A 205 34.44 17.43 8.39
CA ALA A 205 35.31 17.88 9.48
C ALA A 205 36.79 17.98 9.05
N ALA A 206 37.30 16.99 8.31
CA ALA A 206 38.65 17.00 7.76
C ALA A 206 38.84 18.15 6.75
N LEU A 207 37.85 18.41 5.88
CA LEU A 207 37.90 19.54 4.95
C LEU A 207 37.93 20.86 5.68
N GLN A 208 37.13 21.04 6.73
CA GLN A 208 37.14 22.25 7.53
C GLN A 208 38.46 22.47 8.24
N GLN A 209 39.03 21.44 8.88
CA GLN A 209 40.31 21.51 9.51
C GLN A 209 41.41 21.88 8.49
N TYR A 210 41.34 21.36 7.25
CA TYR A 210 42.27 21.74 6.17
C TYR A 210 42.12 23.20 5.76
N VAL A 211 40.93 23.76 5.72
CA VAL A 211 40.67 25.18 5.42
C VAL A 211 41.19 26.06 6.54
N ASP A 212 40.92 25.69 7.80
CA ASP A 212 41.35 26.45 8.98
C ASP A 212 42.88 26.42 9.16
N THR A 213 43.54 25.30 8.85
CA THR A 213 45.01 25.17 8.96
C THR A 213 45.78 25.90 7.84
N ARG A 214 45.18 26.13 6.66
CA ARG A 214 45.77 27.00 5.62
C ARG A 214 45.92 28.45 6.08
N GLY A 215 45.08 28.88 7.05
CA GLY A 215 45.21 30.20 7.69
C GLY A 215 46.29 30.25 8.80
N ASN A 216 46.65 29.13 9.42
CA ASN A 216 47.60 29.04 10.54
C ASN A 216 48.42 27.75 10.47
N MET A 217 49.59 27.82 9.78
CA MET A 217 50.49 26.69 9.55
C MET A 217 51.31 26.24 10.78
N ALA A 218 50.82 26.43 12.01
CA ALA A 218 51.62 26.26 13.24
C ALA A 218 51.17 25.15 14.22
N LEU A 219 50.10 24.42 13.99
CA LEU A 219 49.57 23.51 15.02
C LEU A 219 49.25 22.05 14.56
N ALA A 220 49.92 21.57 13.52
CA ALA A 220 49.82 20.17 13.11
C ALA A 220 50.95 19.31 13.71
N SER A 221 51.23 19.45 15.00
CA SER A 221 52.17 18.57 15.70
C SER A 221 51.51 17.77 16.80
N VAL A 222 51.37 16.46 16.49
CA VAL A 222 51.56 15.38 17.44
C VAL A 222 50.46 15.17 18.50
N HIS A 223 49.45 14.39 18.12
CA HIS A 223 48.91 13.42 19.08
C HIS A 223 49.05 12.02 18.50
N GLY A 224 49.66 11.11 19.28
CA GLY A 224 50.14 9.80 18.84
C GLY A 224 49.07 9.02 18.06
N GLY A 225 49.46 8.47 16.90
CA GLY A 225 48.58 7.82 15.93
C GLY A 225 47.65 6.74 16.50
N HIS A 226 48.01 6.12 17.62
CA HIS A 226 47.19 5.10 18.29
C HIS A 226 45.92 5.71 18.96
N PHE A 227 46.09 6.88 19.62
CA PHE A 227 44.96 7.56 20.29
C PHE A 227 43.95 8.11 19.25
N PHE A 228 44.45 8.59 18.13
CA PHE A 228 43.61 9.05 17.01
C PHE A 228 42.76 7.93 16.42
N LEU A 229 43.36 6.74 16.18
CA LEU A 229 42.63 5.59 15.65
C LEU A 229 41.57 5.07 16.62
N VAL A 230 41.83 5.08 17.93
CA VAL A 230 40.85 4.69 18.95
C VAL A 230 39.68 5.67 19.00
N ALA A 231 39.96 6.99 18.99
CA ALA A 231 38.91 8.01 18.96
C ALA A 231 38.04 7.87 17.70
N LEU A 232 38.66 7.71 16.54
CA LEU A 232 37.97 7.50 15.27
C LEU A 232 37.07 6.25 15.29
N ALA A 233 37.56 5.14 15.85
CA ALA A 233 36.79 3.91 15.99
C ALA A 233 35.58 4.08 16.94
N VAL A 234 35.73 4.82 18.03
CA VAL A 234 34.66 5.15 18.96
C VAL A 234 33.59 6.01 18.27
N GLU A 235 34.01 7.07 17.55
CA GLU A 235 33.10 7.96 16.81
C GLU A 235 32.31 7.20 15.74
N LEU A 236 32.97 6.34 14.96
CA LEU A 236 32.31 5.44 14.02
C LEU A 236 31.30 4.54 14.74
N GLY A 237 31.73 3.90 15.84
CA GLY A 237 30.89 3.00 16.61
C GLY A 237 29.63 3.69 17.13
N VAL A 238 29.75 4.89 17.67
CA VAL A 238 28.62 5.70 18.16
C VAL A 238 27.66 6.05 17.02
N THR A 239 28.15 6.59 15.91
CA THR A 239 27.31 7.01 14.78
C THR A 239 26.54 5.82 14.20
N VAL A 240 27.21 4.68 14.04
CA VAL A 240 26.58 3.44 13.54
C VAL A 240 25.56 2.93 14.55
N ALA A 241 25.89 2.91 15.86
CA ALA A 241 24.98 2.44 16.90
C ALA A 241 23.71 3.29 16.98
N VAL A 242 23.83 4.61 16.93
CA VAL A 242 22.66 5.51 16.94
C VAL A 242 21.74 5.24 15.74
N ASN A 243 22.28 5.18 14.54
CA ASN A 243 21.47 4.91 13.34
C ASN A 243 20.89 3.50 13.34
N PHE A 244 21.61 2.51 13.87
CA PHE A 244 21.07 1.16 14.06
C PHE A 244 19.89 1.15 15.06
N VAL A 245 20.03 1.78 16.22
CA VAL A 245 18.95 1.90 17.22
C VAL A 245 17.73 2.61 16.63
N LEU A 246 17.96 3.67 15.84
CA LEU A 246 16.87 4.36 15.13
C LEU A 246 16.18 3.45 14.11
N SER A 247 16.91 2.59 13.41
CA SER A 247 16.30 1.63 12.48
C SER A 247 15.46 0.57 13.19
N VAL A 248 15.95 0.09 14.36
CA VAL A 248 15.15 -0.80 15.25
C VAL A 248 13.89 -0.09 15.71
N PHE A 249 14.00 1.18 16.11
CA PHE A 249 12.85 1.99 16.52
C PHE A 249 11.84 2.15 15.39
N VAL A 250 12.27 2.54 14.18
CA VAL A 250 11.39 2.68 13.01
C VAL A 250 10.68 1.36 12.72
N GLY A 251 11.40 0.23 12.63
CA GLY A 251 10.80 -1.07 12.35
C GLY A 251 9.88 -1.59 13.47
N GLY A 252 10.15 -1.21 14.73
CA GLY A 252 9.32 -1.60 15.88
C GLY A 252 8.06 -0.77 16.04
N VAL A 253 8.13 0.54 15.70
CA VAL A 253 6.99 1.48 15.84
C VAL A 253 6.11 1.48 14.59
N GLU A 254 6.59 0.96 13.46
CA GLU A 254 5.87 0.91 12.18
C GLU A 254 4.41 0.44 12.32
N PRO A 255 4.06 -0.68 12.99
CA PRO A 255 2.67 -1.12 13.11
C PRO A 255 1.79 -0.16 13.91
N ALA A 256 2.38 0.56 14.87
CA ALA A 256 1.66 1.59 15.63
C ALA A 256 1.39 2.83 14.76
N LEU A 257 2.38 3.23 13.94
CA LEU A 257 2.22 4.33 12.98
C LEU A 257 1.20 3.99 11.89
N GLU A 258 1.19 2.76 11.39
CA GLU A 258 0.18 2.28 10.43
C GLU A 258 -1.24 2.46 10.97
N ARG A 259 -1.48 2.04 12.21
CA ARG A 259 -2.78 2.20 12.88
C ARG A 259 -3.12 3.67 13.11
N LEU A 260 -2.16 4.46 13.59
CA LEU A 260 -2.36 5.88 13.94
C LEU A 260 -2.71 6.71 12.70
N PHE A 261 -1.99 6.51 11.61
CA PHE A 261 -2.17 7.27 10.37
C PHE A 261 -3.10 6.57 9.36
N SER A 262 -3.58 5.35 9.66
CA SER A 262 -4.38 4.51 8.74
C SER A 262 -3.71 4.35 7.37
N ILE A 263 -2.41 4.11 7.38
CA ILE A 263 -1.56 3.81 6.23
C ILE A 263 -1.19 2.33 6.32
N THR A 264 -1.20 1.60 5.22
CA THR A 264 -0.78 0.20 5.18
C THR A 264 0.49 0.08 4.36
N THR A 265 1.55 -0.49 4.95
CA THR A 265 2.84 -0.66 4.28
C THR A 265 2.86 -1.89 3.37
N PRO A 266 3.83 -1.97 2.42
CA PRO A 266 4.06 -3.19 1.64
C PRO A 266 4.36 -4.42 2.51
N ILE A 267 4.98 -4.24 3.68
CA ILE A 267 5.27 -5.33 4.62
C ILE A 267 3.98 -5.94 5.14
N THR A 268 3.05 -5.11 5.61
CA THR A 268 1.75 -5.56 6.10
C THR A 268 0.91 -6.21 5.01
N TRP A 269 0.97 -5.72 3.75
CA TRP A 269 0.33 -6.41 2.63
C TRP A 269 0.86 -7.82 2.42
N LEU A 270 2.19 -8.03 2.55
CA LEU A 270 2.79 -9.36 2.43
C LEU A 270 2.43 -10.28 3.60
N GLU A 271 2.25 -9.74 4.82
CA GLU A 271 1.74 -10.50 5.96
C GLU A 271 0.31 -11.02 5.69
N TRP A 272 -0.55 -10.20 5.06
CA TRP A 272 -1.89 -10.62 4.62
C TRP A 272 -1.87 -11.60 3.43
N ALA A 273 -0.83 -11.60 2.62
CA ALA A 273 -0.66 -12.55 1.51
C ALA A 273 -0.18 -13.94 1.95
N ASP A 274 0.07 -14.17 3.25
CA ASP A 274 0.50 -15.48 3.75
C ASP A 274 -0.62 -16.51 3.58
N MET A 275 -0.36 -17.53 2.76
CA MET A 275 -1.30 -18.63 2.52
C MET A 275 -1.61 -19.47 3.77
N ASN A 276 -0.81 -19.32 4.85
CA ASN A 276 -1.09 -19.93 6.15
C ASN A 276 -2.09 -19.11 6.99
N HIS A 277 -2.52 -17.94 6.52
CA HIS A 277 -3.54 -17.16 7.21
C HIS A 277 -4.80 -18.02 7.44
N PRO A 278 -5.36 -18.04 8.68
CA PRO A 278 -6.44 -18.98 9.03
C PRO A 278 -7.64 -18.91 8.09
N LEU A 279 -8.00 -17.73 7.61
CA LEU A 279 -9.12 -17.52 6.71
C LEU A 279 -8.85 -18.04 5.29
N LEU A 280 -7.63 -17.86 4.76
CA LEU A 280 -7.24 -18.42 3.46
C LEU A 280 -7.17 -19.95 3.49
N ARG A 281 -6.67 -20.52 4.59
CA ARG A 281 -6.74 -21.98 4.80
C ARG A 281 -8.17 -22.49 4.87
N LYS A 282 -9.07 -21.76 5.56
CA LYS A 282 -10.49 -22.11 5.63
C LYS A 282 -11.13 -22.05 4.23
N LEU A 283 -10.81 -21.01 3.43
CA LEU A 283 -11.26 -20.88 2.04
C LEU A 283 -10.76 -22.08 1.21
N GLN A 284 -9.48 -22.41 1.29
CA GLN A 284 -8.86 -23.52 0.56
C GLN A 284 -9.52 -24.86 0.87
N MET A 285 -9.86 -25.13 2.14
CA MET A 285 -10.46 -26.40 2.58
C MET A 285 -11.95 -26.48 2.28
N ALA A 286 -12.71 -25.39 2.45
CA ALA A 286 -14.15 -25.37 2.30
C ALA A 286 -14.60 -25.11 0.86
N ALA A 287 -13.89 -24.26 0.12
CA ALA A 287 -14.23 -23.79 -1.21
C ALA A 287 -12.99 -23.77 -2.12
N SER A 288 -12.42 -24.95 -2.41
CA SER A 288 -11.17 -25.08 -3.15
C SER A 288 -11.22 -24.48 -4.55
N GLY A 289 -12.36 -24.54 -5.23
CA GLY A 289 -12.57 -23.89 -6.53
C GLY A 289 -12.48 -22.37 -6.44
N THR A 290 -13.14 -21.77 -5.45
CA THR A 290 -13.06 -20.32 -5.16
C THR A 290 -11.63 -19.91 -4.77
N PHE A 291 -10.94 -20.72 -3.96
CA PHE A 291 -9.53 -20.44 -3.63
C PHE A 291 -8.64 -20.40 -4.88
N HIS A 292 -8.79 -21.38 -5.79
CA HIS A 292 -8.04 -21.40 -7.05
C HIS A 292 -8.39 -20.21 -7.95
N HIS A 293 -9.68 -19.87 -8.07
CA HIS A 293 -10.16 -18.67 -8.74
C HIS A 293 -9.47 -17.41 -8.19
N SER A 294 -9.48 -17.23 -6.87
CA SER A 294 -8.86 -16.07 -6.21
C SER A 294 -7.36 -15.96 -6.49
N LEU A 295 -6.63 -17.09 -6.65
CA LEU A 295 -5.22 -17.09 -7.04
C LEU A 295 -5.00 -16.61 -8.48
N VAL A 296 -5.90 -16.96 -9.39
CA VAL A 296 -5.83 -16.48 -10.79
C VAL A 296 -6.18 -15.00 -10.86
N VAL A 297 -7.25 -14.58 -10.17
CA VAL A 297 -7.65 -13.16 -10.06
C VAL A 297 -6.53 -12.33 -9.44
N GLN A 298 -5.84 -12.84 -8.41
CA GLN A 298 -4.66 -12.20 -7.82
C GLN A 298 -3.61 -11.89 -8.88
N ARG A 299 -3.20 -12.89 -9.69
CA ARG A 299 -2.18 -12.71 -10.72
C ARG A 299 -2.58 -11.68 -11.77
N LEU A 300 -3.84 -11.71 -12.21
CA LEU A 300 -4.37 -10.72 -13.15
C LEU A 300 -4.38 -9.32 -12.53
N ALA A 301 -4.81 -9.20 -11.28
CA ALA A 301 -4.88 -7.93 -10.57
C ALA A 301 -3.48 -7.35 -10.32
N GLU A 302 -2.48 -8.17 -9.96
CA GLU A 302 -1.08 -7.76 -9.80
C GLU A 302 -0.50 -7.25 -11.13
N ALA A 303 -0.64 -8.02 -12.21
CA ALA A 303 -0.17 -7.62 -13.53
C ALA A 303 -0.87 -6.33 -14.02
N GLY A 304 -2.18 -6.24 -13.81
CA GLY A 304 -2.94 -5.03 -14.15
C GLY A 304 -2.51 -3.81 -13.35
N ALA A 305 -2.31 -3.96 -12.05
CA ALA A 305 -1.86 -2.88 -11.18
C ALA A 305 -0.46 -2.38 -11.58
N GLU A 306 0.47 -3.29 -11.94
CA GLU A 306 1.80 -2.94 -12.42
C GLU A 306 1.73 -2.15 -13.74
N ALA A 307 0.89 -2.58 -14.69
CA ALA A 307 0.73 -1.93 -16.00
C ALA A 307 0.24 -0.48 -15.92
N VAL A 308 -0.51 -0.14 -14.86
CA VAL A 308 -1.07 1.21 -14.67
C VAL A 308 -0.46 1.99 -13.51
N ASP A 309 0.68 1.54 -12.94
CA ASP A 309 1.37 2.16 -11.79
C ASP A 309 0.42 2.35 -10.57
N ALA A 310 -0.41 1.32 -10.29
CA ALA A 310 -1.22 1.19 -9.09
C ALA A 310 -0.50 0.35 -8.03
N ASP A 311 -1.09 0.20 -6.82
CA ASP A 311 -0.49 -0.59 -5.74
C ASP A 311 -0.68 -2.09 -6.00
N VAL A 312 0.40 -2.74 -6.50
CA VAL A 312 0.43 -4.16 -6.87
C VAL A 312 0.14 -5.07 -5.68
N SER A 313 0.79 -4.83 -4.54
CA SER A 313 0.62 -5.65 -3.34
C SER A 313 -0.81 -5.58 -2.81
N ARG A 314 -1.38 -4.38 -2.79
CA ARG A 314 -2.77 -4.15 -2.38
C ARG A 314 -3.77 -4.82 -3.33
N ALA A 315 -3.60 -4.66 -4.64
CA ALA A 315 -4.47 -5.28 -5.62
C ALA A 315 -4.46 -6.80 -5.50
N GLY A 316 -3.25 -7.41 -5.40
CA GLY A 316 -3.09 -8.84 -5.25
C GLY A 316 -3.70 -9.39 -3.96
N VAL A 317 -3.40 -8.77 -2.82
CA VAL A 317 -3.97 -9.22 -1.53
C VAL A 317 -5.49 -9.06 -1.49
N CYS A 318 -6.03 -7.93 -1.95
CA CYS A 318 -7.48 -7.74 -2.01
C CYS A 318 -8.15 -8.80 -2.90
N ALA A 319 -7.51 -9.18 -4.01
CA ALA A 319 -7.99 -10.24 -4.89
C ALA A 319 -8.01 -11.63 -4.21
N LEU A 320 -7.06 -11.94 -3.31
CA LEU A 320 -7.08 -13.20 -2.56
C LEU A 320 -8.30 -13.33 -1.65
N TYR A 321 -8.81 -12.22 -1.12
CA TYR A 321 -9.88 -12.23 -0.13
C TYR A 321 -11.24 -11.79 -0.68
N HIS A 322 -11.35 -11.36 -1.94
CA HIS A 322 -12.58 -10.76 -2.45
C HIS A 322 -13.82 -11.66 -2.30
N ASP A 323 -13.62 -12.97 -2.40
CA ASP A 323 -14.66 -14.01 -2.45
C ASP A 323 -14.75 -14.88 -1.19
N ILE A 324 -14.15 -14.48 -0.06
CA ILE A 324 -14.16 -15.30 1.17
C ILE A 324 -15.56 -15.61 1.71
N GLY A 325 -16.56 -14.83 1.37
CA GLY A 325 -17.95 -15.07 1.78
C GLY A 325 -18.57 -16.35 1.18
N LYS A 326 -18.00 -16.86 0.10
CA LYS A 326 -18.42 -18.13 -0.50
C LYS A 326 -18.11 -19.37 0.39
N ILE A 327 -17.31 -19.20 1.45
CA ILE A 327 -17.01 -20.24 2.44
C ILE A 327 -18.30 -20.80 3.08
N GLY A 328 -19.32 -19.97 3.30
CA GLY A 328 -20.56 -20.37 3.98
C GLY A 328 -21.38 -21.37 3.17
N ASN A 329 -21.41 -21.20 1.85
CA ASN A 329 -22.27 -21.99 0.95
C ASN A 329 -21.56 -22.33 -0.36
N PRO A 330 -20.40 -23.00 -0.34
CA PRO A 330 -19.56 -23.17 -1.53
C PRO A 330 -20.23 -23.93 -2.66
N GLN A 331 -21.16 -24.86 -2.35
CA GLN A 331 -21.88 -25.69 -3.31
C GLN A 331 -22.80 -24.91 -4.27
N TYR A 332 -23.09 -23.65 -3.97
CA TYR A 332 -23.92 -22.79 -4.84
C TYR A 332 -23.10 -21.99 -5.86
N PHE A 333 -21.77 -22.07 -5.84
CA PHE A 333 -20.90 -21.33 -6.75
C PHE A 333 -20.30 -22.25 -7.80
N ALA A 334 -20.41 -21.85 -9.06
CA ALA A 334 -20.09 -22.68 -10.23
C ALA A 334 -18.66 -23.27 -10.20
N GLU A 335 -17.71 -22.53 -9.64
CA GLU A 335 -16.31 -22.97 -9.52
C GLU A 335 -16.09 -24.11 -8.54
N ASN A 336 -17.04 -24.36 -7.62
CA ASN A 336 -17.01 -25.46 -6.66
C ASN A 336 -17.90 -26.63 -7.05
N ILE A 337 -18.77 -26.46 -8.05
CA ILE A 337 -19.68 -27.50 -8.52
C ILE A 337 -18.94 -28.43 -9.48
N ARG A 338 -18.82 -29.71 -9.14
CA ARG A 338 -18.16 -30.73 -9.98
C ARG A 338 -19.02 -31.19 -11.16
N ASP A 339 -20.32 -31.24 -10.97
CA ASP A 339 -21.30 -31.67 -11.97
C ASP A 339 -22.43 -30.64 -12.04
N GLN A 340 -22.43 -29.86 -13.11
CA GLN A 340 -23.42 -28.81 -13.34
C GLN A 340 -24.87 -29.36 -13.49
N ALA A 341 -25.03 -30.63 -13.88
CA ALA A 341 -26.35 -31.26 -13.97
C ALA A 341 -27.02 -31.40 -12.61
N ASN A 342 -26.25 -31.48 -11.53
CA ASN A 342 -26.71 -31.62 -10.14
C ASN A 342 -26.58 -30.30 -9.35
N SER A 343 -26.72 -29.15 -10.01
CA SER A 343 -26.64 -27.85 -9.34
C SER A 343 -27.75 -27.67 -8.32
N PRO A 344 -27.44 -27.29 -7.06
CA PRO A 344 -28.49 -27.02 -6.03
C PRO A 344 -29.48 -25.91 -6.43
N HIS A 345 -29.13 -25.09 -7.42
CA HIS A 345 -30.01 -24.06 -7.98
C HIS A 345 -31.17 -24.61 -8.81
N ALA A 346 -31.15 -25.91 -9.15
CA ALA A 346 -32.24 -26.55 -9.90
C ALA A 346 -33.55 -26.62 -9.08
N GLU A 347 -33.43 -26.74 -7.75
CA GLU A 347 -34.54 -26.84 -6.83
C GLU A 347 -35.01 -25.48 -6.26
N LEU A 348 -34.34 -24.38 -6.64
CA LEU A 348 -34.62 -23.05 -6.12
C LEU A 348 -35.28 -22.15 -7.17
N THR A 349 -36.08 -21.19 -6.66
CA THR A 349 -36.53 -20.09 -7.52
C THR A 349 -35.38 -19.20 -7.95
N PRO A 350 -35.48 -18.48 -9.08
CA PRO A 350 -34.44 -17.55 -9.52
C PRO A 350 -34.09 -16.50 -8.46
N GLU A 351 -35.08 -15.98 -7.72
CA GLU A 351 -34.90 -14.99 -6.65
C GLU A 351 -34.16 -15.58 -5.46
N ALA A 352 -34.47 -16.80 -5.04
CA ALA A 352 -33.76 -17.49 -3.96
C ALA A 352 -32.29 -17.74 -4.33
N SER A 353 -32.06 -18.18 -5.56
CA SER A 353 -30.72 -18.36 -6.11
C SER A 353 -29.91 -17.06 -6.14
N ALA A 354 -30.50 -15.96 -6.61
CA ALA A 354 -29.86 -14.65 -6.65
C ALA A 354 -29.52 -14.14 -5.24
N ARG A 355 -30.42 -14.34 -4.26
CA ARG A 355 -30.15 -13.97 -2.85
C ARG A 355 -28.95 -14.73 -2.27
N ILE A 356 -28.83 -16.03 -2.52
CA ILE A 356 -27.68 -16.83 -2.07
C ILE A 356 -26.40 -16.33 -2.73
N ILE A 357 -26.42 -16.08 -4.03
CA ILE A 357 -25.26 -15.58 -4.76
C ILE A 357 -24.84 -14.20 -4.24
N THR A 358 -25.76 -13.25 -4.12
CA THR A 358 -25.43 -11.88 -3.68
C THR A 358 -25.02 -11.80 -2.21
N ALA A 359 -25.46 -12.75 -1.37
CA ALA A 359 -25.14 -12.80 0.07
C ALA A 359 -23.63 -12.98 0.34
N HIS A 360 -22.85 -13.60 -0.58
CA HIS A 360 -21.42 -13.80 -0.33
C HIS A 360 -20.67 -12.48 -0.08
N VAL A 361 -21.12 -11.36 -0.63
CA VAL A 361 -20.52 -10.04 -0.39
C VAL A 361 -20.72 -9.62 1.08
N THR A 362 -21.94 -9.74 1.61
CA THR A 362 -22.25 -9.39 3.00
C THR A 362 -21.59 -10.35 3.98
N ASP A 363 -21.61 -11.64 3.68
CA ASP A 363 -20.99 -12.70 4.48
C ASP A 363 -19.46 -12.55 4.48
N GLY A 364 -18.89 -12.19 3.33
CA GLY A 364 -17.45 -11.88 3.20
C GLY A 364 -17.04 -10.68 4.03
N VAL A 365 -17.81 -9.62 4.05
CA VAL A 365 -17.58 -8.45 4.92
C VAL A 365 -17.65 -8.84 6.40
N ALA A 366 -18.62 -9.68 6.79
CA ALA A 366 -18.75 -10.15 8.17
C ALA A 366 -17.52 -10.98 8.58
N LEU A 367 -17.11 -11.96 7.76
CA LEU A 367 -15.91 -12.77 7.98
C LEU A 367 -14.63 -11.92 8.04
N ALA A 368 -14.48 -10.96 7.12
CA ALA A 368 -13.32 -10.08 7.10
C ALA A 368 -13.21 -9.26 8.41
N ARG A 369 -14.33 -8.80 8.95
CA ARG A 369 -14.37 -8.09 10.24
C ARG A 369 -14.08 -9.01 11.42
N GLU A 370 -14.62 -10.21 11.43
CA GLU A 370 -14.39 -11.23 12.46
C GLU A 370 -12.90 -11.57 12.58
N TYR A 371 -12.22 -11.74 11.43
CA TYR A 371 -10.79 -12.04 11.38
C TYR A 371 -9.89 -10.79 11.42
N GLY A 372 -10.44 -9.59 11.61
CA GLY A 372 -9.70 -8.34 11.76
C GLY A 372 -8.92 -7.94 10.51
N LEU A 373 -9.41 -8.28 9.30
CA LEU A 373 -8.75 -7.94 8.05
C LEU A 373 -8.67 -6.41 7.86
N ASN A 374 -7.66 -6.00 7.10
CA ASN A 374 -7.47 -4.59 6.75
C ASN A 374 -8.73 -4.01 6.08
N ARG A 375 -9.09 -2.78 6.46
CA ARG A 375 -10.26 -2.08 5.91
C ARG A 375 -10.28 -2.06 4.37
N ARG A 376 -9.11 -1.97 3.72
CA ARG A 376 -9.05 -1.96 2.25
C ARG A 376 -9.45 -3.28 1.62
N ILE A 377 -9.18 -4.40 2.31
CA ILE A 377 -9.67 -5.72 1.91
C ILE A 377 -11.20 -5.74 2.03
N VAL A 378 -11.73 -5.26 3.17
CA VAL A 378 -13.20 -5.16 3.39
C VAL A 378 -13.87 -4.29 2.32
N ASP A 379 -13.26 -3.14 1.97
CA ASP A 379 -13.76 -2.25 0.93
C ASP A 379 -13.86 -3.01 -0.42
N VAL A 380 -12.83 -3.75 -0.83
CA VAL A 380 -12.83 -4.51 -2.10
C VAL A 380 -13.84 -5.67 -2.08
N ILE A 381 -13.98 -6.41 -0.97
CA ILE A 381 -15.02 -7.44 -0.82
C ILE A 381 -16.41 -6.84 -1.09
N ARG A 382 -16.68 -5.64 -0.60
CA ARG A 382 -17.96 -4.95 -0.78
C ARG A 382 -18.15 -4.41 -2.20
N GLU A 383 -17.07 -3.99 -2.86
CA GLU A 383 -17.09 -3.18 -4.07
C GLU A 383 -16.92 -3.99 -5.37
N HIS A 384 -16.32 -5.20 -5.33
CA HIS A 384 -15.86 -5.90 -6.54
C HIS A 384 -16.97 -6.22 -7.54
N HIS A 385 -18.19 -6.48 -7.09
CA HIS A 385 -19.34 -6.64 -7.98
C HIS A 385 -20.12 -5.34 -8.23
N GLY A 386 -19.87 -4.28 -7.43
CA GLY A 386 -20.60 -3.01 -7.52
C GLY A 386 -22.10 -3.19 -7.38
N THR A 387 -22.84 -2.68 -8.36
CA THR A 387 -24.31 -2.80 -8.45
C THR A 387 -24.73 -3.70 -9.62
N SER A 388 -23.86 -4.60 -10.07
CA SER A 388 -24.13 -5.49 -11.20
C SER A 388 -25.25 -6.47 -10.88
N THR A 389 -25.91 -6.96 -11.93
CA THR A 389 -27.03 -7.92 -11.82
C THR A 389 -26.50 -9.35 -12.01
N VAL A 390 -27.00 -10.29 -11.23
CA VAL A 390 -26.79 -11.74 -11.42
C VAL A 390 -27.62 -12.17 -12.63
N TYR A 391 -27.09 -11.86 -13.82
CA TYR A 391 -27.82 -11.86 -15.09
C TYR A 391 -28.46 -13.19 -15.43
N PHE A 392 -27.81 -14.32 -15.11
CA PHE A 392 -28.35 -15.65 -15.41
C PHE A 392 -29.70 -15.89 -14.73
N PHE A 393 -29.83 -15.62 -13.44
CA PHE A 393 -31.06 -15.80 -12.71
C PHE A 393 -32.13 -14.75 -13.04
N TYR A 394 -31.70 -13.50 -13.28
CA TYR A 394 -32.58 -12.45 -13.75
C TYR A 394 -33.23 -12.82 -15.09
N ARG A 395 -32.42 -13.33 -16.05
CA ARG A 395 -32.93 -13.79 -17.35
C ARG A 395 -33.92 -14.95 -17.18
N LYS A 396 -33.58 -15.94 -16.32
CA LYS A 396 -34.45 -17.07 -16.03
C LYS A 396 -35.81 -16.61 -15.45
N ALA A 397 -35.81 -15.63 -14.54
CA ALA A 397 -37.03 -15.04 -13.99
C ALA A 397 -37.88 -14.32 -15.05
N LEU A 398 -37.21 -13.54 -15.93
CA LEU A 398 -37.90 -12.88 -17.05
C LEU A 398 -38.55 -13.88 -18.02
N ASP A 399 -37.86 -14.97 -18.32
CA ASP A 399 -38.40 -16.00 -19.25
C ASP A 399 -39.58 -16.75 -18.60
N GLN A 400 -39.54 -17.01 -17.29
CA GLN A 400 -40.69 -17.55 -16.52
C GLN A 400 -41.86 -16.58 -16.51
N TYR A 401 -41.63 -15.30 -16.19
CA TYR A 401 -42.65 -14.27 -16.22
C TYR A 401 -43.35 -14.17 -17.60
N LYS A 402 -42.56 -14.18 -18.68
CA LYS A 402 -43.13 -14.12 -20.04
C LYS A 402 -44.02 -15.31 -20.34
N ALA A 403 -43.58 -16.52 -19.97
CA ALA A 403 -44.36 -17.73 -20.18
C ALA A 403 -45.67 -17.77 -19.34
N GLU A 404 -45.63 -17.25 -18.11
CA GLU A 404 -46.81 -17.14 -17.26
C GLU A 404 -47.78 -16.06 -17.75
N LYS A 405 -47.22 -14.91 -18.21
CA LYS A 405 -48.01 -13.83 -18.78
C LYS A 405 -48.76 -14.25 -20.05
N GLU A 406 -48.07 -15.01 -20.92
CA GLU A 406 -48.70 -15.59 -22.12
C GLU A 406 -49.88 -16.49 -21.75
N LYS A 407 -49.75 -17.36 -20.74
CA LYS A 407 -50.85 -18.20 -20.22
C LYS A 407 -52.01 -17.38 -19.61
N PHE A 408 -51.68 -16.26 -18.95
CA PHE A 408 -52.70 -15.35 -18.42
C PHE A 408 -53.44 -14.64 -19.57
N ASP A 409 -52.72 -14.13 -20.56
CA ASP A 409 -53.30 -13.46 -21.73
C ASP A 409 -54.18 -14.43 -22.56
N GLU A 410 -53.86 -15.73 -22.57
CA GLU A 410 -54.65 -16.81 -23.19
C GLU A 410 -55.79 -17.30 -22.30
N GLY A 411 -55.96 -16.78 -21.08
CA GLY A 411 -57.00 -17.19 -20.14
C GLY A 411 -56.83 -18.56 -19.51
N GLN A 412 -55.59 -19.09 -19.52
CA GLN A 412 -55.25 -20.40 -18.92
C GLN A 412 -54.99 -20.29 -17.41
N ILE A 413 -54.72 -19.11 -16.89
CA ILE A 413 -54.56 -18.81 -15.46
C ILE A 413 -55.33 -17.54 -15.10
N ASP A 414 -55.86 -17.47 -13.88
CA ASP A 414 -56.73 -16.38 -13.41
C ASP A 414 -55.95 -15.19 -12.82
N THR A 415 -54.67 -15.38 -12.48
CA THR A 415 -53.88 -14.37 -11.79
C THR A 415 -52.78 -13.86 -12.70
N CYS A 416 -52.74 -12.54 -12.90
CA CYS A 416 -51.63 -11.90 -13.62
C CYS A 416 -50.30 -12.07 -12.82
N PRO A 417 -49.23 -12.57 -13.44
CA PRO A 417 -47.96 -12.67 -12.74
C PRO A 417 -47.39 -11.31 -12.40
N ASP A 418 -46.71 -11.20 -11.26
CA ASP A 418 -46.02 -9.98 -10.84
C ASP A 418 -44.81 -9.70 -11.74
N GLU A 419 -44.57 -8.42 -12.03
CA GLU A 419 -43.36 -8.00 -12.79
C GLU A 419 -42.09 -8.35 -12.04
N VAL A 420 -41.05 -8.76 -12.79
CA VAL A 420 -39.76 -9.13 -12.21
C VAL A 420 -39.01 -7.88 -11.72
N ASP A 421 -38.85 -7.79 -10.39
CA ASP A 421 -38.04 -6.72 -9.78
C ASP A 421 -36.54 -6.99 -9.96
N ALA A 422 -35.87 -6.24 -10.85
CA ALA A 422 -34.44 -6.33 -11.11
C ALA A 422 -33.57 -6.08 -9.86
N SER A 423 -34.07 -5.36 -8.86
CA SER A 423 -33.32 -5.04 -7.64
C SER A 423 -33.02 -6.26 -6.78
N ILE A 424 -33.86 -7.31 -6.88
CA ILE A 424 -33.67 -8.59 -6.16
C ILE A 424 -32.45 -9.34 -6.69
N PHE A 425 -32.15 -9.16 -7.98
CA PHE A 425 -31.07 -9.83 -8.68
C PHE A 425 -29.77 -9.02 -8.71
N SER A 426 -29.75 -7.82 -8.10
CA SER A 426 -28.62 -6.92 -8.16
C SER A 426 -27.86 -6.87 -6.85
N TYR A 427 -26.54 -6.73 -6.94
CA TYR A 427 -25.69 -6.45 -5.79
C TYR A 427 -25.99 -5.04 -5.24
N LYS A 428 -25.83 -4.86 -3.93
CA LYS A 428 -26.19 -3.60 -3.26
C LYS A 428 -25.10 -2.53 -3.33
N GLY A 429 -23.94 -2.87 -3.89
CA GLY A 429 -22.81 -1.94 -4.02
C GLY A 429 -22.09 -1.66 -2.71
N PRO A 430 -21.27 -0.60 -2.67
CA PRO A 430 -21.05 0.40 -3.73
C PRO A 430 -20.23 -0.11 -4.93
N ILE A 431 -20.18 0.67 -6.00
CA ILE A 431 -19.26 0.43 -7.12
C ILE A 431 -17.81 0.65 -6.68
N PRO A 432 -16.80 0.10 -7.37
CA PRO A 432 -15.39 0.28 -7.08
C PRO A 432 -14.99 1.74 -6.87
N GLN A 433 -14.36 2.02 -5.73
CA GLN A 433 -14.02 3.37 -5.28
C GLN A 433 -12.52 3.70 -5.40
N THR A 434 -11.69 2.71 -5.73
CA THR A 434 -10.25 2.86 -5.89
C THR A 434 -9.78 2.18 -7.16
N ARG A 435 -8.60 2.56 -7.66
CA ARG A 435 -8.01 1.93 -8.85
C ARG A 435 -7.87 0.42 -8.67
N GLU A 436 -7.36 -0.01 -7.52
CA GLU A 436 -7.15 -1.42 -7.22
C GLU A 436 -8.48 -2.18 -7.11
N SER A 437 -9.52 -1.59 -6.52
CA SER A 437 -10.86 -2.17 -6.47
C SER A 437 -11.45 -2.35 -7.88
N GLY A 438 -11.27 -1.35 -8.76
CA GLY A 438 -11.67 -1.44 -10.17
C GLY A 438 -10.90 -2.53 -10.94
N ILE A 439 -9.58 -2.64 -10.68
CA ILE A 439 -8.73 -3.67 -11.30
C ILE A 439 -9.18 -5.07 -10.86
N VAL A 440 -9.44 -5.28 -9.56
CA VAL A 440 -9.93 -6.57 -9.02
C VAL A 440 -11.28 -6.92 -9.62
N SER A 441 -12.23 -5.97 -9.71
CA SER A 441 -13.53 -6.18 -10.33
C SER A 441 -13.45 -6.60 -11.79
N LEU A 442 -12.53 -6.01 -12.55
CA LEU A 442 -12.28 -6.39 -13.95
C LEU A 442 -11.60 -7.75 -14.05
N ALA A 443 -10.63 -8.03 -13.19
CA ALA A 443 -9.89 -9.31 -13.18
C ALA A 443 -10.81 -10.49 -12.83
N ASP A 444 -11.68 -10.32 -11.83
CA ASP A 444 -12.71 -11.30 -11.46
C ASP A 444 -13.65 -11.60 -12.63
N ALA A 445 -14.20 -10.55 -13.26
CA ALA A 445 -15.11 -10.72 -14.40
C ALA A 445 -14.43 -11.43 -15.59
N VAL A 446 -13.17 -11.09 -15.89
CA VAL A 446 -12.39 -11.72 -16.97
C VAL A 446 -12.07 -13.17 -16.66
N GLU A 447 -11.62 -13.50 -15.44
CA GLU A 447 -11.34 -14.89 -15.04
C GLU A 447 -12.60 -15.74 -15.14
N SER A 448 -13.69 -15.28 -14.52
CA SER A 448 -14.95 -16.00 -14.49
C SER A 448 -15.52 -16.26 -15.90
N ALA A 449 -15.45 -15.28 -16.80
CA ALA A 449 -15.89 -15.44 -18.17
C ALA A 449 -14.96 -16.38 -18.98
N THR A 450 -13.66 -16.26 -18.80
CA THR A 450 -12.67 -17.12 -19.53
C THR A 450 -12.83 -18.58 -19.14
N ARG A 451 -13.13 -18.87 -17.88
CA ARG A 451 -13.35 -20.24 -17.40
C ARG A 451 -14.58 -20.90 -18.03
N SER A 452 -15.57 -20.12 -18.46
CA SER A 452 -16.76 -20.62 -19.13
C SER A 452 -16.55 -21.00 -20.60
N LEU A 453 -15.41 -20.59 -21.20
CA LEU A 453 -15.11 -20.88 -22.60
C LEU A 453 -14.46 -22.27 -22.75
N ALA A 454 -15.02 -23.08 -23.62
CA ALA A 454 -14.48 -24.41 -23.96
C ALA A 454 -13.48 -24.27 -25.14
N ASN A 455 -12.17 -24.45 -24.88
CA ASN A 455 -11.10 -24.37 -25.87
C ASN A 455 -11.12 -23.06 -26.70
N PRO A 456 -11.06 -21.87 -26.05
CA PRO A 456 -11.14 -20.61 -26.76
C PRO A 456 -9.93 -20.35 -27.64
N THR A 457 -10.15 -19.72 -28.78
CA THR A 457 -9.09 -19.10 -29.59
C THR A 457 -8.63 -17.78 -28.97
N GLU A 458 -7.49 -17.25 -29.41
CA GLU A 458 -7.03 -15.94 -28.97
C GLU A 458 -8.04 -14.83 -29.29
N ASP A 459 -8.69 -14.92 -30.46
CA ASP A 459 -9.72 -13.95 -30.86
C ASP A 459 -10.95 -14.04 -29.95
N ASP A 460 -11.42 -15.25 -29.59
CA ASP A 460 -12.51 -15.42 -28.64
C ASP A 460 -12.21 -14.78 -27.28
N ILE A 461 -10.97 -14.96 -26.79
CA ILE A 461 -10.51 -14.35 -25.53
C ILE A 461 -10.48 -12.82 -25.66
N ARG A 462 -9.95 -12.29 -26.78
CA ARG A 462 -9.86 -10.86 -27.03
C ARG A 462 -11.25 -10.20 -27.08
N ASP A 463 -12.17 -10.80 -27.82
CA ASP A 463 -13.55 -10.29 -27.97
C ASP A 463 -14.31 -10.36 -26.66
N MET A 464 -14.15 -11.43 -25.88
CA MET A 464 -14.74 -11.59 -24.56
C MET A 464 -14.24 -10.48 -23.61
N ILE A 465 -12.92 -10.27 -23.52
CA ILE A 465 -12.34 -9.21 -22.68
C ILE A 465 -12.85 -7.83 -23.12
N ALA A 466 -12.84 -7.55 -24.44
CA ALA A 466 -13.35 -6.29 -24.97
C ALA A 466 -14.82 -6.07 -24.62
N GLY A 467 -15.64 -7.11 -24.69
CA GLY A 467 -17.06 -7.09 -24.29
C GLY A 467 -17.25 -6.76 -22.82
N ILE A 468 -16.50 -7.40 -21.92
CA ILE A 468 -16.55 -7.14 -20.46
C ILE A 468 -16.18 -5.69 -20.15
N PHE A 469 -15.03 -5.22 -20.67
CA PHE A 469 -14.57 -3.86 -20.43
C PHE A 469 -15.56 -2.82 -20.95
N LYS A 470 -16.07 -3.02 -22.16
CA LYS A 470 -17.12 -2.16 -22.73
C LYS A 470 -18.37 -2.13 -21.87
N GLY A 471 -18.83 -3.29 -21.40
CA GLY A 471 -20.00 -3.40 -20.51
C GLY A 471 -19.79 -2.61 -19.23
N ARG A 472 -18.65 -2.80 -18.53
CA ARG A 472 -18.32 -2.12 -17.26
C ARG A 472 -18.13 -0.61 -17.39
N ILE A 473 -17.75 -0.12 -18.58
CA ILE A 473 -17.70 1.32 -18.86
C ILE A 473 -19.12 1.87 -19.06
N LEU A 474 -19.95 1.17 -19.87
CA LEU A 474 -21.27 1.65 -20.23
C LEU A 474 -22.27 1.61 -19.07
N ASP A 475 -22.16 0.62 -18.17
CA ASP A 475 -23.01 0.51 -16.97
C ASP A 475 -22.55 1.45 -15.83
N GLY A 476 -21.43 2.15 -16.00
CA GLY A 476 -20.90 3.09 -15.02
C GLY A 476 -20.21 2.44 -13.82
N SER A 477 -19.97 1.11 -13.83
CA SER A 477 -19.32 0.38 -12.72
C SER A 477 -17.92 0.89 -12.39
N LEU A 478 -17.22 1.51 -13.34
CA LEU A 478 -15.86 2.03 -13.16
C LEU A 478 -15.78 3.55 -12.92
N ARG A 479 -16.93 4.21 -12.79
CA ARG A 479 -17.02 5.69 -12.74
C ARG A 479 -16.21 6.30 -11.58
N ASP A 480 -16.21 5.65 -10.41
CA ASP A 480 -15.65 6.20 -9.17
C ASP A 480 -14.25 5.66 -8.84
N CYS A 481 -13.69 4.76 -9.65
CA CYS A 481 -12.40 4.12 -9.38
C CYS A 481 -11.16 4.90 -9.84
N ASN A 482 -11.34 6.06 -10.48
CA ASN A 482 -10.26 6.93 -11.00
C ASN A 482 -9.30 6.26 -12.01
N LEU A 483 -9.78 5.29 -12.78
CA LEU A 483 -9.07 4.74 -13.93
C LEU A 483 -9.34 5.60 -15.16
N THR A 484 -8.29 5.99 -15.87
CA THR A 484 -8.41 6.71 -17.14
C THR A 484 -8.69 5.73 -18.29
N LEU A 485 -9.27 6.21 -19.39
CA LEU A 485 -9.49 5.37 -20.58
C LEU A 485 -8.19 4.76 -21.13
N GLY A 486 -7.08 5.50 -21.08
CA GLY A 486 -5.77 4.99 -21.48
C GLY A 486 -5.25 3.87 -20.57
N GLU A 487 -5.53 3.92 -19.26
CA GLU A 487 -5.20 2.85 -18.33
C GLU A 487 -6.10 1.64 -18.53
N ILE A 488 -7.38 1.84 -18.84
CA ILE A 488 -8.32 0.76 -19.17
C ILE A 488 -7.85 -0.03 -20.41
N GLU A 489 -7.35 0.64 -21.45
CA GLU A 489 -6.79 -0.03 -22.61
C GLU A 489 -5.52 -0.85 -22.27
N LYS A 490 -4.65 -0.32 -21.40
CA LYS A 490 -3.49 -1.07 -20.90
C LYS A 490 -3.90 -2.31 -20.09
N LEU A 491 -4.91 -2.19 -19.23
CA LEU A 491 -5.46 -3.31 -18.46
C LEU A 491 -6.01 -4.39 -19.39
N LYS A 492 -6.77 -4.00 -20.40
CA LYS A 492 -7.35 -4.91 -21.38
C LYS A 492 -6.27 -5.76 -22.08
N GLU A 493 -5.20 -5.12 -22.59
CA GLU A 493 -4.10 -5.83 -23.24
C GLU A 493 -3.31 -6.69 -22.24
N THR A 494 -3.06 -6.19 -21.03
CA THR A 494 -2.36 -6.95 -19.98
C THR A 494 -3.14 -8.21 -19.60
N PHE A 495 -4.45 -8.12 -19.42
CA PHE A 495 -5.28 -9.27 -19.09
C PHE A 495 -5.32 -10.28 -20.25
N PHE A 496 -5.43 -9.80 -21.49
CA PHE A 496 -5.37 -10.66 -22.66
C PHE A 496 -4.09 -11.49 -22.68
N VAL A 497 -2.92 -10.85 -22.61
CA VAL A 497 -1.62 -11.54 -22.63
C VAL A 497 -1.50 -12.56 -21.49
N ASN A 498 -1.93 -12.21 -20.29
CA ASN A 498 -1.86 -13.13 -19.14
C ASN A 498 -2.80 -14.33 -19.30
N ILE A 499 -4.04 -14.13 -19.75
CA ILE A 499 -5.01 -15.21 -19.96
C ILE A 499 -4.52 -16.16 -21.07
N VAL A 500 -4.08 -15.64 -22.21
CA VAL A 500 -3.53 -16.46 -23.30
C VAL A 500 -2.34 -17.29 -22.79
N THR A 501 -1.42 -16.68 -22.06
CA THR A 501 -0.26 -17.38 -21.47
C THR A 501 -0.69 -18.50 -20.52
N MET A 502 -1.73 -18.29 -19.70
CA MET A 502 -2.26 -19.31 -18.80
C MET A 502 -2.92 -20.47 -19.56
N HIS A 503 -3.57 -20.21 -20.70
CA HIS A 503 -4.19 -21.23 -21.53
C HIS A 503 -3.15 -22.04 -22.33
N HIS A 504 -2.11 -21.41 -22.88
CA HIS A 504 -1.05 -22.10 -23.64
C HIS A 504 -0.17 -23.00 -22.77
N ASN A 505 -0.02 -22.72 -21.48
CA ASN A 505 0.75 -23.58 -20.57
C ASN A 505 0.04 -24.91 -20.21
N ARG A 506 -1.16 -25.17 -20.69
CA ARG A 506 -1.78 -26.49 -20.67
C ARG A 506 -1.28 -27.31 -21.86
N ILE A 507 0.00 -27.71 -21.84
CA ILE A 507 0.54 -28.66 -22.81
C ILE A 507 -0.23 -29.97 -22.61
N ALA A 508 -1.03 -30.36 -23.61
CA ALA A 508 -1.59 -31.70 -23.67
C ALA A 508 -0.41 -32.67 -23.81
N TYR A 509 -0.21 -33.51 -22.83
CA TYR A 509 0.74 -34.63 -22.95
C TYR A 509 0.39 -35.44 -24.22
N PRO A 510 1.33 -35.74 -25.10
CA PRO A 510 1.05 -36.52 -26.29
C PRO A 510 0.39 -37.86 -25.92
N LYS A 511 -0.68 -38.23 -26.60
CA LYS A 511 -1.42 -39.50 -26.34
C LYS A 511 -0.51 -40.73 -26.26
N LYS A 512 0.62 -40.75 -26.98
CA LYS A 512 1.62 -41.83 -26.95
C LYS A 512 2.24 -42.06 -25.55
N GLU A 513 2.38 -41.05 -24.71
CA GLU A 513 2.92 -41.22 -23.35
C GLU A 513 1.84 -41.68 -22.37
N GLN A 514 0.58 -41.32 -22.58
CA GLN A 514 -0.55 -41.84 -21.84
C GLN A 514 -0.77 -43.34 -22.09
N ASP A 515 -0.73 -43.75 -23.36
CA ASP A 515 -0.82 -45.17 -23.76
C ASP A 515 0.34 -46.01 -23.20
N ALA A 516 1.56 -45.45 -23.17
CA ALA A 516 2.72 -46.12 -22.58
C ALA A 516 2.63 -46.23 -21.06
N ALA A 517 2.09 -45.22 -20.36
CA ALA A 517 1.88 -45.24 -18.93
C ALA A 517 0.76 -46.21 -18.53
N GLU A 518 -0.32 -46.29 -19.28
CA GLU A 518 -1.40 -47.28 -19.09
C GLU A 518 -0.91 -48.71 -19.34
N GLN A 519 -0.15 -48.96 -20.41
CA GLN A 519 0.45 -50.26 -20.65
C GLN A 519 1.46 -50.67 -19.57
N LEU A 520 2.20 -49.72 -18.97
CA LEU A 520 3.08 -50.02 -17.83
C LEU A 520 2.32 -50.32 -16.56
N MET A 521 1.19 -49.68 -16.33
CA MET A 521 0.30 -49.99 -15.19
C MET A 521 -0.42 -51.32 -15.37
N GLU A 522 -0.85 -51.67 -16.57
CA GLU A 522 -1.42 -52.99 -16.86
C GLU A 522 -0.39 -54.14 -16.69
N ARG A 523 0.83 -53.95 -17.16
CA ARG A 523 1.93 -54.94 -16.98
C ARG A 523 2.28 -55.12 -15.47
N ARG A 524 2.14 -54.08 -14.66
CA ARG A 524 2.33 -54.20 -13.19
C ARG A 524 1.19 -54.95 -12.49
N LYS A 525 -0.03 -54.92 -13.03
CA LYS A 525 -1.18 -55.68 -12.49
C LYS A 525 -1.20 -57.14 -12.90
N THR A 526 -0.48 -57.53 -13.94
CA THR A 526 -0.42 -58.88 -14.48
C THR A 526 0.91 -59.61 -14.21
N ALA A 527 1.83 -59.00 -13.46
CA ALA A 527 3.05 -59.69 -13.01
C ALA A 527 2.73 -60.62 -11.82
N PRO A 528 3.13 -61.90 -11.86
CA PRO A 528 2.80 -62.92 -10.86
C PRO A 528 3.40 -62.64 -9.49
#